data_7ed2a213d19c0e81fa43be9b735cc681
#
_entry.id   7ed2a213d19c0e81fa43be9b735cc681
#
_cell.length_a   1.000
_cell.length_b   1.000
_cell.length_c   1.000
_cell.angle_alpha   90.00
_cell.angle_beta   90.00
_cell.angle_gamma   90.00
#
_symmetry.space_group_name_H-M   'P 1'
#
loop_
_entity.id
_entity.type
_entity.pdbx_description
1 polymer ?
#
loop_
_entity_poly.entity_id
_entity_poly.type
_entity_poly.pdbx_seq_one_letter_code
_entity_poly.pdbx_strand_id
1 'polypeptide(L)'
;MINSPILCFGFDRPMHLDRMLTSLEKNEESKTSTVYICIDGPTKDTDIEMHSKTVKVAEKNWNFHEKNLIIRDQNLNCRTNIIETISEVFKVHDKLIILEDDLVLGPKFLSYMNNGLNIYEDEKNMWCINGYTYRQLNNKTGASISKYVSPWGWATWSDRWNIFVNHDYDKKNLISDLSVSERKKFNMENLYD
;
A
#
# COMPACT_ATOMS: atom_id res chain seq x y z
N MET A 1 -8.76 7.10 -20.12
CA MET A 1 -7.39 6.86 -19.62
C MET A 1 -7.45 5.70 -18.66
N ILE A 2 -6.51 4.78 -18.72
CA ILE A 2 -6.36 3.71 -17.73
C ILE A 2 -5.69 4.32 -16.51
N ASN A 3 -6.27 4.14 -15.31
CA ASN A 3 -5.70 4.59 -14.06
C ASN A 3 -4.61 3.62 -13.57
N SER A 4 -3.83 4.05 -12.58
CA SER A 4 -2.77 3.23 -12.00
C SER A 4 -3.34 1.93 -11.42
N PRO A 5 -2.63 0.80 -11.53
CA PRO A 5 -3.04 -0.45 -10.91
C PRO A 5 -3.05 -0.32 -9.38
N ILE A 6 -3.84 -1.18 -8.75
CA ILE A 6 -4.06 -1.20 -7.31
C ILE A 6 -3.72 -2.60 -6.81
N LEU A 7 -2.92 -2.70 -5.76
CA LEU A 7 -2.58 -3.95 -5.10
C LEU A 7 -3.12 -3.93 -3.66
N CYS A 8 -3.99 -4.89 -3.37
CA CYS A 8 -4.63 -5.07 -2.08
C CYS A 8 -4.06 -6.31 -1.39
N PHE A 9 -3.65 -6.18 -0.14
CA PHE A 9 -3.17 -7.28 0.67
C PHE A 9 -4.22 -7.74 1.68
N GLY A 10 -4.31 -9.04 1.88
CA GLY A 10 -5.16 -9.67 2.90
C GLY A 10 -4.53 -10.97 3.40
N PHE A 11 -5.06 -11.50 4.52
CA PHE A 11 -4.59 -12.75 5.11
C PHE A 11 -5.75 -13.59 5.68
N ASP A 12 -6.23 -13.29 6.89
CA ASP A 12 -7.26 -14.06 7.60
C ASP A 12 -8.37 -13.20 8.23
N ARG A 13 -8.53 -11.97 7.72
CA ARG A 13 -9.51 -10.98 8.21
C ARG A 13 -10.59 -10.67 7.17
N PRO A 14 -11.56 -11.61 6.93
CA PRO A 14 -12.53 -11.48 5.83
C PRO A 14 -13.38 -10.21 5.92
N MET A 15 -13.80 -9.81 7.14
CA MET A 15 -14.62 -8.60 7.31
C MET A 15 -13.85 -7.31 7.02
N HIS A 16 -12.55 -7.28 7.32
CA HIS A 16 -11.69 -6.14 7.02
C HIS A 16 -11.50 -6.02 5.51
N LEU A 17 -11.11 -7.11 4.85
CA LEU A 17 -10.94 -7.14 3.40
C LEU A 17 -12.23 -6.76 2.67
N ASP A 18 -13.39 -7.29 3.09
CA ASP A 18 -14.68 -6.97 2.48
C ASP A 18 -15.01 -5.47 2.60
N ARG A 19 -14.79 -4.89 3.77
CA ARG A 19 -14.99 -3.46 4.01
C ARG A 19 -14.06 -2.59 3.17
N MET A 20 -12.77 -2.97 3.09
CA MET A 20 -11.78 -2.26 2.30
C MET A 20 -12.15 -2.31 0.81
N LEU A 21 -12.40 -3.51 0.24
CA LEU A 21 -12.78 -3.67 -1.16
C LEU A 21 -14.11 -2.98 -1.49
N THR A 22 -15.08 -3.01 -0.57
CA THR A 22 -16.34 -2.25 -0.72
C THR A 22 -16.08 -0.74 -0.78
N SER A 23 -15.15 -0.22 0.01
CA SER A 23 -14.78 1.20 -0.05
C SER A 23 -13.99 1.55 -1.31
N LEU A 24 -13.17 0.63 -1.80
CA LEU A 24 -12.44 0.76 -3.05
C LEU A 24 -13.38 0.82 -4.25
N GLU A 25 -14.35 -0.08 -4.33
CA GLU A 25 -15.34 -0.15 -5.42
C GLU A 25 -16.16 1.14 -5.57
N LYS A 26 -16.34 1.90 -4.48
CA LYS A 26 -17.03 3.20 -4.51
C LYS A 26 -16.21 4.34 -5.13
N ASN A 27 -14.92 4.15 -5.36
CA ASN A 27 -14.10 5.09 -6.09
C ASN A 27 -14.28 4.86 -7.60
N GLU A 28 -14.69 5.87 -8.35
CA GLU A 28 -14.97 5.75 -9.80
C GLU A 28 -13.76 5.24 -10.60
N GLU A 29 -12.56 5.61 -10.19
CA GLU A 29 -11.31 5.21 -10.82
C GLU A 29 -11.06 3.70 -10.73
N SER A 30 -11.68 2.99 -9.79
CA SER A 30 -11.58 1.52 -9.68
C SER A 30 -12.15 0.81 -10.91
N LYS A 31 -13.12 1.42 -11.58
CA LYS A 31 -13.75 0.91 -12.81
C LYS A 31 -12.85 1.02 -14.04
N THR A 32 -11.71 1.67 -13.91
CA THR A 32 -10.72 1.84 -14.99
C THR A 32 -9.30 1.47 -14.53
N SER A 33 -9.18 0.83 -13.35
CA SER A 33 -7.94 0.31 -12.78
C SER A 33 -7.92 -1.21 -12.80
N THR A 34 -6.76 -1.80 -13.07
CA THR A 34 -6.49 -3.21 -12.78
C THR A 34 -6.28 -3.36 -11.27
N VAL A 35 -7.02 -4.26 -10.63
CA VAL A 35 -6.93 -4.55 -9.19
C VAL A 35 -6.33 -5.92 -8.97
N TYR A 36 -5.20 -5.97 -8.27
CA TYR A 36 -4.59 -7.20 -7.76
C TYR A 36 -5.02 -7.39 -6.31
N ILE A 37 -5.46 -8.59 -5.95
CA ILE A 37 -5.77 -8.95 -4.56
C ILE A 37 -4.86 -10.11 -4.19
N CYS A 38 -3.92 -9.85 -3.28
CA CYS A 38 -2.96 -10.84 -2.78
C CYS A 38 -3.41 -11.32 -1.40
N ILE A 39 -3.63 -12.64 -1.27
CA ILE A 39 -3.88 -13.29 0.01
C ILE A 39 -2.67 -14.16 0.33
N ASP A 40 -1.98 -13.86 1.43
CA ASP A 40 -0.85 -14.68 1.89
C ASP A 40 -1.33 -16.06 2.32
N GLY A 41 -0.47 -17.06 2.22
CA GLY A 41 -0.79 -18.44 2.57
C GLY A 41 -0.99 -18.63 4.08
N PRO A 42 -1.68 -19.69 4.52
CA PRO A 42 -1.92 -19.96 5.93
C PRO A 42 -0.62 -20.39 6.63
N THR A 43 -0.54 -20.10 7.93
CA THR A 43 0.45 -20.67 8.84
C THR A 43 -0.17 -21.84 9.60
N LYS A 44 0.62 -22.59 10.37
CA LYS A 44 0.10 -23.64 11.28
C LYS A 44 -0.84 -23.11 12.37
N ASP A 45 -0.69 -21.82 12.72
CA ASP A 45 -1.46 -21.15 13.76
C ASP A 45 -2.60 -20.29 13.19
N THR A 46 -2.78 -20.27 11.86
CA THR A 46 -3.85 -19.53 11.19
C THR A 46 -5.18 -20.21 11.42
N ASP A 47 -6.21 -19.44 11.70
CA ASP A 47 -7.60 -19.91 11.60
C ASP A 47 -7.94 -20.16 10.13
N ILE A 48 -7.90 -21.45 9.76
CA ILE A 48 -8.12 -21.92 8.38
C ILE A 48 -9.52 -21.53 7.88
N GLU A 49 -10.53 -21.49 8.75
CA GLU A 49 -11.87 -21.08 8.37
C GLU A 49 -11.91 -19.59 8.00
N MET A 50 -11.26 -18.74 8.81
CA MET A 50 -11.18 -17.31 8.55
C MET A 50 -10.34 -17.01 7.32
N HIS A 51 -9.22 -17.69 7.13
CA HIS A 51 -8.42 -17.59 5.92
C HIS A 51 -9.23 -17.96 4.67
N SER A 52 -9.92 -19.12 4.69
CA SER A 52 -10.80 -19.55 3.59
C SER A 52 -11.92 -18.54 3.30
N LYS A 53 -12.51 -17.93 4.33
CA LYS A 53 -13.49 -16.86 4.17
C LYS A 53 -12.88 -15.61 3.52
N THR A 54 -11.63 -15.28 3.85
CA THR A 54 -10.91 -14.15 3.26
C THR A 54 -10.66 -14.38 1.76
N VAL A 55 -10.26 -15.60 1.38
CA VAL A 55 -10.14 -15.98 -0.03
C VAL A 55 -11.48 -15.82 -0.76
N LYS A 56 -12.58 -16.31 -0.17
CA LYS A 56 -13.93 -16.15 -0.76
C LYS A 56 -14.34 -14.68 -0.94
N VAL A 57 -13.91 -13.80 -0.05
CA VAL A 57 -14.12 -12.36 -0.21
C VAL A 57 -13.36 -11.83 -1.42
N ALA A 58 -12.09 -12.22 -1.59
CA ALA A 58 -11.29 -11.83 -2.76
C ALA A 58 -11.90 -12.33 -4.09
N GLU A 59 -12.49 -13.52 -4.06
CA GLU A 59 -13.14 -14.15 -5.22
C GLU A 59 -14.46 -13.51 -5.64
N LYS A 60 -15.13 -12.74 -4.77
CA LYS A 60 -16.40 -12.08 -5.10
C LYS A 60 -16.32 -11.33 -6.43
N ASN A 61 -17.45 -11.17 -7.08
CA ASN A 61 -17.55 -10.37 -8.31
C ASN A 61 -17.56 -8.87 -7.97
N TRP A 62 -16.38 -8.29 -7.80
CA TRP A 62 -16.17 -6.86 -7.61
C TRP A 62 -16.28 -6.11 -8.94
N ASN A 63 -16.88 -4.93 -8.94
CA ASN A 63 -17.04 -4.10 -10.14
C ASN A 63 -15.77 -3.28 -10.43
N PHE A 64 -14.64 -3.97 -10.65
CA PHE A 64 -13.37 -3.40 -11.10
C PHE A 64 -13.21 -3.56 -12.61
N HIS A 65 -12.34 -2.78 -13.23
CA HIS A 65 -12.03 -2.95 -14.65
C HIS A 65 -11.49 -4.34 -14.94
N GLU A 66 -10.51 -4.75 -14.16
CA GLU A 66 -9.88 -6.07 -14.21
C GLU A 66 -9.53 -6.50 -12.78
N LYS A 67 -9.70 -7.77 -12.46
CA LYS A 67 -9.37 -8.33 -11.15
C LYS A 67 -8.44 -9.52 -11.32
N ASN A 68 -7.27 -9.44 -10.70
CA ASN A 68 -6.26 -10.49 -10.65
C ASN A 68 -6.09 -10.98 -9.21
N LEU A 69 -6.20 -12.30 -8.99
CA LEU A 69 -6.02 -12.91 -7.68
C LEU A 69 -4.63 -13.55 -7.58
N ILE A 70 -3.95 -13.27 -6.48
CA ILE A 70 -2.68 -13.89 -6.09
C ILE A 70 -2.94 -14.60 -4.76
N ILE A 71 -3.21 -15.89 -4.81
CA ILE A 71 -3.44 -16.70 -3.61
C ILE A 71 -2.19 -17.53 -3.37
N ARG A 72 -1.53 -17.31 -2.24
CA ARG A 72 -0.30 -18.01 -1.88
C ARG A 72 -0.63 -19.34 -1.20
N ASP A 73 0.03 -20.43 -1.62
CA ASP A 73 -0.12 -21.76 -1.00
C ASP A 73 0.60 -21.83 0.36
N GLN A 74 1.67 -21.04 0.53
CA GLN A 74 2.50 -21.00 1.73
C GLN A 74 2.59 -19.58 2.25
N ASN A 75 2.68 -19.44 3.57
CA ASN A 75 2.87 -18.14 4.22
C ASN A 75 4.29 -17.62 3.95
N LEU A 76 4.38 -16.46 3.32
CA LEU A 76 5.63 -15.74 3.07
C LEU A 76 5.97 -14.78 4.20
N ASN A 77 5.12 -14.62 5.18
CA ASN A 77 5.06 -13.54 6.16
C ASN A 77 4.81 -12.15 5.54
N CYS A 78 4.27 -11.25 6.35
CA CYS A 78 3.83 -9.93 5.90
C CYS A 78 4.92 -9.19 5.08
N ARG A 79 6.15 -9.11 5.61
CA ARG A 79 7.24 -8.37 4.95
C ARG A 79 7.62 -8.96 3.60
N THR A 80 7.86 -10.27 3.55
CA THR A 80 8.31 -10.93 2.33
C THR A 80 7.20 -10.89 1.28
N ASN A 81 5.96 -11.20 1.67
CA ASN A 81 4.82 -11.17 0.76
C ASN A 81 4.61 -9.78 0.15
N ILE A 82 4.69 -8.71 0.93
CA ILE A 82 4.57 -7.33 0.44
C ILE A 82 5.70 -7.03 -0.57
N ILE A 83 6.97 -7.29 -0.22
CA ILE A 83 8.11 -6.97 -1.07
C ILE A 83 8.06 -7.76 -2.38
N GLU A 84 7.82 -9.05 -2.33
CA GLU A 84 7.79 -9.90 -3.52
C GLU A 84 6.61 -9.55 -4.42
N THR A 85 5.41 -9.39 -3.86
CA THR A 85 4.22 -9.10 -4.67
C THR A 85 4.29 -7.72 -5.32
N ILE A 86 4.74 -6.69 -4.62
CA ILE A 86 4.96 -5.37 -5.23
C ILE A 86 5.99 -5.48 -6.37
N SER A 87 7.09 -6.22 -6.15
CA SER A 87 8.12 -6.43 -7.16
C SER A 87 7.60 -7.23 -8.37
N GLU A 88 6.72 -8.20 -8.15
CA GLU A 88 6.04 -8.94 -9.23
C GLU A 88 5.16 -8.01 -10.08
N VAL A 89 4.34 -7.19 -9.46
CA VAL A 89 3.45 -6.26 -10.16
C VAL A 89 4.23 -5.18 -10.92
N PHE A 90 5.33 -4.70 -10.37
CA PHE A 90 6.21 -3.74 -11.06
C PHE A 90 7.00 -4.32 -12.26
N LYS A 91 6.93 -5.62 -12.53
CA LYS A 91 7.47 -6.16 -13.80
C LYS A 91 6.64 -5.75 -15.02
N VAL A 92 5.39 -5.38 -14.82
CA VAL A 92 4.43 -5.07 -15.89
C VAL A 92 3.76 -3.68 -15.74
N HIS A 93 4.11 -2.96 -14.69
CA HIS A 93 3.56 -1.62 -14.43
C HIS A 93 4.65 -0.66 -13.92
N ASP A 94 4.49 0.64 -14.19
CA ASP A 94 5.42 1.68 -13.75
C ASP A 94 4.97 2.43 -12.49
N LYS A 95 3.70 2.34 -12.15
CA LYS A 95 3.05 2.98 -10.99
C LYS A 95 2.21 1.95 -10.25
N LEU A 96 2.05 2.11 -8.94
CA LEU A 96 1.23 1.20 -8.13
C LEU A 96 0.66 1.92 -6.93
N ILE A 97 -0.62 1.66 -6.64
CA ILE A 97 -1.30 2.04 -5.40
C ILE A 97 -1.37 0.79 -4.51
N ILE A 98 -0.95 0.89 -3.26
CA ILE A 98 -0.81 -0.25 -2.33
C ILE A 98 -1.76 -0.04 -1.14
N LEU A 99 -2.56 -1.06 -0.84
CA LEU A 99 -3.60 -1.07 0.19
C LEU A 99 -3.46 -2.31 1.08
N GLU A 100 -3.77 -2.14 2.36
CA GLU A 100 -3.92 -3.23 3.32
C GLU A 100 -5.39 -3.42 3.69
N ASP A 101 -5.76 -4.60 4.18
CA ASP A 101 -7.16 -5.00 4.40
C ASP A 101 -7.89 -4.22 5.51
N ASP A 102 -7.17 -3.55 6.42
CA ASP A 102 -7.75 -2.78 7.52
C ASP A 102 -8.10 -1.32 7.17
N LEU A 103 -7.90 -0.91 5.93
CA LEU A 103 -8.17 0.44 5.46
C LEU A 103 -9.67 0.64 5.10
N VAL A 104 -10.11 1.88 5.18
CA VAL A 104 -11.39 2.34 4.61
C VAL A 104 -11.11 3.61 3.80
N LEU A 105 -11.35 3.52 2.50
CA LEU A 105 -10.99 4.58 1.57
C LEU A 105 -12.08 5.65 1.49
N GLY A 106 -11.67 6.90 1.47
CA GLY A 106 -12.54 8.02 1.12
C GLY A 106 -12.95 7.99 -0.36
N PRO A 107 -14.05 8.65 -0.75
CA PRO A 107 -14.60 8.56 -2.12
C PRO A 107 -13.71 9.21 -3.19
N LYS A 108 -12.69 9.96 -2.82
CA LYS A 108 -11.72 10.60 -3.72
C LYS A 108 -10.30 10.10 -3.53
N PHE A 109 -10.14 8.98 -2.84
CA PHE A 109 -8.83 8.43 -2.53
C PHE A 109 -8.05 8.09 -3.82
N LEU A 110 -8.66 7.35 -4.74
CA LEU A 110 -8.00 6.97 -5.98
C LEU A 110 -7.72 8.16 -6.91
N SER A 111 -8.62 9.13 -6.95
CA SER A 111 -8.38 10.39 -7.67
C SER A 111 -7.15 11.12 -7.14
N TYR A 112 -7.03 11.23 -5.82
CA TYR A 112 -5.87 11.82 -5.17
C TYR A 112 -4.56 11.07 -5.47
N MET A 113 -4.58 9.73 -5.37
CA MET A 113 -3.40 8.90 -5.64
C MET A 113 -2.94 9.01 -7.09
N ASN A 114 -3.85 8.88 -8.07
CA ASN A 114 -3.52 9.00 -9.48
C ASN A 114 -3.00 10.39 -9.84
N ASN A 115 -3.61 11.45 -9.31
CA ASN A 115 -3.13 12.81 -9.53
C ASN A 115 -1.72 13.01 -8.96
N GLY A 116 -1.46 12.52 -7.73
CA GLY A 116 -0.14 12.58 -7.13
C GLY A 116 0.91 11.83 -7.93
N LEU A 117 0.60 10.59 -8.36
CA LEU A 117 1.48 9.78 -9.20
C LEU A 117 1.80 10.46 -10.54
N ASN A 118 0.87 11.20 -11.12
CA ASN A 118 1.10 11.88 -12.39
C ASN A 118 1.86 13.21 -12.22
N ILE A 119 1.52 14.00 -11.21
CA ILE A 119 2.16 15.30 -10.97
C ILE A 119 3.64 15.14 -10.60
N TYR A 120 3.97 14.13 -9.78
CA TYR A 120 5.30 13.95 -9.22
C TYR A 120 6.14 12.84 -9.92
N GLU A 121 5.74 12.39 -11.10
CA GLU A 121 6.43 11.33 -11.84
C GLU A 121 7.91 11.64 -12.10
N ASP A 122 8.20 12.89 -12.50
CA ASP A 122 9.56 13.34 -12.82
C ASP A 122 10.34 13.86 -11.60
N GLU A 123 9.66 14.06 -10.47
CA GLU A 123 10.29 14.52 -9.22
C GLU A 123 10.94 13.35 -8.45
N LYS A 124 12.19 13.02 -8.79
CA LYS A 124 12.89 11.84 -8.26
C LYS A 124 13.14 11.86 -6.73
N ASN A 125 13.03 13.03 -6.10
CA ASN A 125 13.08 13.18 -4.64
C ASN A 125 11.74 12.85 -3.95
N MET A 126 10.64 12.71 -4.72
CA MET A 126 9.36 12.26 -4.23
C MET A 126 9.31 10.72 -4.31
N TRP A 127 9.32 10.07 -3.15
CA TRP A 127 9.39 8.61 -3.05
C TRP A 127 8.05 7.92 -3.09
N CYS A 128 7.02 8.55 -2.54
CA CYS A 128 5.67 8.00 -2.50
C CYS A 128 4.59 9.09 -2.33
N ILE A 129 3.37 8.71 -2.62
CA ILE A 129 2.16 9.48 -2.30
C ILE A 129 1.49 8.77 -1.12
N ASN A 130 1.25 9.49 -0.02
CA ASN A 130 0.60 8.94 1.18
C ASN A 130 -0.89 9.31 1.20
N GLY A 131 -1.74 8.32 1.49
CA GLY A 131 -3.19 8.54 1.66
C GLY A 131 -3.61 8.96 3.05
N TYR A 132 -2.68 8.92 4.00
CA TYR A 132 -2.94 9.28 5.40
C TYR A 132 -1.89 10.25 5.92
N THR A 133 -2.32 11.13 6.83
CA THR A 133 -1.41 12.03 7.57
C THR A 133 -1.76 12.04 9.06
N TYR A 134 -0.74 11.97 9.90
CA TYR A 134 -0.86 12.11 11.37
C TYR A 134 -1.10 13.55 11.80
N ARG A 135 -0.71 14.52 10.98
CA ARG A 135 -0.90 15.94 11.29
C ARG A 135 -2.24 16.42 10.75
N GLN A 136 -3.09 16.97 11.63
CA GLN A 136 -4.20 17.79 11.17
C GLN A 136 -3.60 18.97 10.42
N LEU A 137 -3.86 19.04 9.12
CA LEU A 137 -3.51 20.21 8.31
C LEU A 137 -4.42 21.35 8.78
N ASN A 138 -3.94 22.14 9.76
CA ASN A 138 -4.68 23.25 10.39
C ASN A 138 -5.48 24.04 9.34
N ASN A 139 -6.77 23.70 9.18
CA ASN A 139 -7.77 24.35 8.30
C ASN A 139 -7.33 24.58 6.83
N LYS A 140 -6.28 23.88 6.35
CA LYS A 140 -5.84 23.97 4.95
C LYS A 140 -6.35 22.73 4.20
N THR A 141 -7.19 22.95 3.23
CA THR A 141 -7.51 21.95 2.20
C THR A 141 -6.30 21.81 1.29
N GLY A 142 -5.82 20.59 1.07
CA GLY A 142 -4.72 20.32 0.14
C GLY A 142 -3.79 19.20 0.59
N ALA A 143 -2.72 18.99 -0.16
CA ALA A 143 -1.65 18.06 0.16
C ALA A 143 -0.48 18.77 0.85
N SER A 144 0.32 18.04 1.62
CA SER A 144 1.56 18.51 2.21
C SER A 144 2.71 17.57 1.90
N ILE A 145 3.93 18.12 1.80
CA ILE A 145 5.13 17.30 1.64
C ILE A 145 5.61 16.89 3.03
N SER A 146 5.86 15.59 3.20
CA SER A 146 6.39 15.00 4.43
C SER A 146 7.71 14.28 4.13
N LYS A 147 8.60 14.22 5.12
CA LYS A 147 9.80 13.39 5.07
C LYS A 147 9.52 11.94 5.47
N TYR A 148 8.31 11.63 5.91
CA TYR A 148 7.94 10.32 6.43
C TYR A 148 6.95 9.64 5.49
N VAL A 149 7.17 8.35 5.29
CA VAL A 149 6.24 7.48 4.59
C VAL A 149 5.19 6.97 5.59
N SER A 150 3.92 7.04 5.20
CA SER A 150 2.84 6.36 5.90
C SER A 150 2.40 5.16 5.08
N PRO A 151 2.47 3.92 5.60
CA PRO A 151 2.06 2.73 4.85
C PRO A 151 0.54 2.57 4.76
N TRP A 152 -0.24 3.45 5.37
CA TRP A 152 -1.71 3.35 5.39
C TRP A 152 -2.33 3.91 4.12
N GLY A 153 -2.30 3.08 3.08
CA GLY A 153 -2.71 3.43 1.74
C GLY A 153 -1.71 4.41 1.10
N TRP A 154 -0.87 3.91 0.24
CA TRP A 154 0.21 4.67 -0.38
C TRP A 154 0.40 4.28 -1.84
N ALA A 155 1.14 5.08 -2.57
CA ALA A 155 1.47 4.79 -3.96
C ALA A 155 2.90 5.18 -4.27
N THR A 156 3.52 4.50 -5.24
CA THR A 156 4.90 4.74 -5.67
C THR A 156 5.11 4.34 -7.12
N TRP A 157 6.33 4.52 -7.61
CA TRP A 157 6.76 4.21 -8.97
C TRP A 157 7.80 3.07 -8.96
N SER A 158 7.88 2.34 -10.05
CA SER A 158 8.78 1.18 -10.20
C SER A 158 10.25 1.55 -10.03
N ASP A 159 10.68 2.71 -10.51
CA ASP A 159 12.07 3.16 -10.38
C ASP A 159 12.46 3.44 -8.92
N ARG A 160 11.58 4.07 -8.11
CA ARG A 160 11.80 4.29 -6.66
C ARG A 160 11.80 2.97 -5.91
N TRP A 161 10.85 2.09 -6.24
CA TRP A 161 10.77 0.76 -5.65
C TRP A 161 12.04 -0.05 -5.91
N ASN A 162 12.55 -0.03 -7.13
CA ASN A 162 13.79 -0.73 -7.50
C ASN A 162 15.00 -0.22 -6.72
N ILE A 163 15.10 1.07 -6.47
CA ILE A 163 16.15 1.62 -5.60
C ILE A 163 16.00 1.07 -4.19
N PHE A 164 14.77 1.08 -3.64
CA PHE A 164 14.50 0.57 -2.29
C PHE A 164 14.84 -0.90 -2.13
N VAL A 165 14.44 -1.77 -3.08
CA VAL A 165 14.65 -3.23 -2.98
C VAL A 165 16.11 -3.61 -3.17
N ASN A 166 16.82 -2.92 -4.05
CA ASN A 166 18.22 -3.23 -4.39
C ASN A 166 19.23 -2.55 -3.46
N HIS A 167 18.77 -1.70 -2.53
CA HIS A 167 19.67 -1.07 -1.58
C HIS A 167 19.98 -2.02 -0.42
N ASP A 168 21.28 -2.24 -0.18
CA ASP A 168 21.75 -3.01 0.96
C ASP A 168 21.61 -2.16 2.24
N TYR A 169 20.47 -2.28 2.89
CA TYR A 169 20.23 -1.62 4.16
C TYR A 169 20.87 -2.42 5.29
N ASP A 170 22.05 -2.03 5.72
CA ASP A 170 22.55 -2.48 7.02
C ASP A 170 21.71 -1.87 8.15
N LYS A 171 20.71 -2.65 8.58
CA LYS A 171 19.76 -2.23 9.62
C LYS A 171 20.40 -1.79 10.93
N LYS A 172 21.63 -2.26 11.22
CA LYS A 172 22.34 -1.92 12.45
C LYS A 172 22.90 -0.50 12.40
N ASN A 173 23.23 0.00 11.21
CA ASN A 173 23.87 1.29 11.02
C ASN A 173 22.88 2.40 10.65
N LEU A 174 21.71 2.09 10.09
CA LEU A 174 20.71 3.09 9.70
C LEU A 174 20.34 4.09 10.82
N ILE A 175 20.17 3.60 12.04
CA ILE A 175 19.82 4.44 13.19
C ILE A 175 21.06 5.08 13.79
N SER A 176 22.22 4.38 13.79
CA SER A 176 23.49 4.90 14.35
C SER A 176 23.99 6.12 13.58
N ASP A 177 23.75 6.16 12.27
CA ASP A 177 24.25 7.22 11.39
C ASP A 177 23.37 8.49 11.43
N LEU A 178 22.20 8.42 12.05
CA LEU A 178 21.34 9.58 12.26
C LEU A 178 21.86 10.45 13.41
N SER A 179 21.95 11.75 13.21
CA SER A 179 22.15 12.72 14.28
C SER A 179 21.02 12.67 15.30
N VAL A 180 21.27 13.17 16.51
CA VAL A 180 20.25 13.25 17.58
C VAL A 180 19.01 14.01 17.11
N SER A 181 19.18 15.06 16.30
CA SER A 181 18.07 15.83 15.73
C SER A 181 17.27 15.01 14.74
N GLU A 182 17.91 14.20 13.90
CA GLU A 182 17.26 13.33 12.92
C GLU A 182 16.55 12.18 13.60
N ARG A 183 17.13 11.56 14.63
CA ARG A 183 16.47 10.53 15.45
C ARG A 183 15.21 11.05 16.10
N LYS A 184 15.25 12.25 16.70
CA LYS A 184 14.05 12.90 17.27
C LYS A 184 12.96 13.12 16.22
N LYS A 185 13.33 13.56 15.01
CA LYS A 185 12.40 13.74 13.91
C LYS A 185 11.86 12.41 13.39
N PHE A 186 12.70 11.38 13.29
CA PHE A 186 12.30 10.03 12.89
C PHE A 186 11.35 9.42 13.92
N ASN A 187 11.57 9.65 15.21
CA ASN A 187 10.71 9.21 16.31
C ASN A 187 9.50 10.16 16.54
N MET A 188 9.12 10.93 15.51
CA MET A 188 7.98 11.86 15.56
C MET A 188 7.97 12.73 16.83
N GLU A 189 9.15 13.22 17.23
CA GLU A 189 9.32 14.06 18.44
C GLU A 189 8.92 13.36 19.76
N ASN A 190 9.20 12.05 19.86
CA ASN A 190 8.90 11.18 21.02
C ASN A 190 7.41 10.86 21.21
N LEU A 191 6.63 10.78 20.13
CA LEU A 191 5.25 10.30 20.18
C LEU A 191 5.14 8.78 20.44
N TYR A 192 6.27 8.08 20.43
CA TYR A 192 6.38 6.63 20.68
C TYR A 192 7.56 6.36 21.63
N ASP A 193 7.43 6.75 22.90
CA ASP A 193 8.24 6.24 24.00
C ASP A 193 7.64 4.98 24.60
#